data_c841412d16c1cec6a1f539eb3f21634d
#
_entry.id   c841412d16c1cec6a1f539eb3f21634d
#
_cell.length_a   1.000
_cell.length_b   1.000
_cell.length_c   1.000
_cell.angle_alpha   90.00
_cell.angle_beta   90.00
_cell.angle_gamma   90.00
#
_symmetry.space_group_name_H-M   'P 1'
#
loop_
_entity.id
_entity.type
_entity.pdbx_description
1 polymer ?
#
loop_
_entity_poly.entity_id
_entity_poly.type
_entity_poly.pdbx_seq_one_letter_code
_entity_poly.pdbx_strand_id
1 'polypeptide(L)'
;MLKKTLAVIAGTLLTCGSFAAEVTLRDDHPTEYTVVEGDTLWGIAKRFLNDPWLWPEIWQANSQIANPHLIYPGDQLSLVYIDGQPRLVKGQRPGVVKLSPKVRDISDRQAVTAIPLAELEPFLEQARVISPADAKSRPYVVSVEDHQLYGHGDRVVYVRGLNARAGEEFDLARATYVYRELPKRMPWNKGPARVVAEPWDSSGALTFGKLWTQLTDWRSEKSEHILGHEVVWVGRGRVIAAGDPAQVLMQHGGEEVKAGDLVLPPERAPYDSSYSPHEPESVPDNMRVLAVSDGIFRSGPLMVVALSRGARDGVANGQVFSIFAPERQIRDTVKHPEGDIRTAFTPSKAKVTLPEEYLGHVMVFRTFEKVSYGLIMDGIRPVEINSVLRPPRST
;
A
#
# COMPACT_ATOMS: atom_id res chain seq x y z
N MET A 1 -69.02 5.85 16.48
CA MET A 1 -68.38 4.56 16.94
C MET A 1 -66.94 4.54 16.47
N LEU A 2 -66.04 4.83 17.37
CA LEU A 2 -64.62 5.03 17.10
C LEU A 2 -63.89 3.73 17.40
N LYS A 3 -63.35 3.02 16.38
CA LYS A 3 -62.49 1.84 16.60
C LYS A 3 -61.03 2.31 16.64
N LYS A 4 -60.48 2.22 17.83
CA LYS A 4 -59.04 2.43 18.10
C LYS A 4 -58.28 1.21 17.62
N THR A 5 -57.46 1.35 16.59
CA THR A 5 -56.44 0.35 16.21
C THR A 5 -55.14 0.71 16.89
N LEU A 6 -54.72 -0.14 17.81
CA LEU A 6 -53.43 -0.08 18.52
C LEU A 6 -52.39 -0.74 17.64
N ALA A 7 -51.46 0.05 17.06
CA ALA A 7 -50.29 -0.47 16.35
C ALA A 7 -49.19 -0.78 17.36
N VAL A 8 -48.87 -2.06 17.54
CA VAL A 8 -47.71 -2.52 18.30
C VAL A 8 -46.49 -2.44 17.37
N ILE A 9 -45.62 -1.47 17.61
CA ILE A 9 -44.31 -1.39 16.98
C ILE A 9 -43.39 -2.33 17.78
N ALA A 10 -43.13 -3.52 17.27
CA ALA A 10 -42.08 -4.40 17.74
C ALA A 10 -40.74 -3.86 17.22
N GLY A 11 -40.05 -3.14 18.09
CA GLY A 11 -38.67 -2.71 17.82
C GLY A 11 -37.73 -3.93 17.87
N THR A 12 -37.31 -4.41 16.73
CA THR A 12 -36.20 -5.36 16.61
C THR A 12 -34.90 -4.62 16.91
N LEU A 13 -34.39 -4.75 18.14
CA LEU A 13 -33.01 -4.42 18.46
C LEU A 13 -32.10 -5.38 17.65
N LEU A 14 -31.57 -4.90 16.55
CA LEU A 14 -30.38 -5.51 15.95
C LEU A 14 -29.20 -5.25 16.90
N THR A 15 -28.90 -6.21 17.73
CA THR A 15 -27.60 -6.27 18.40
C THR A 15 -26.57 -6.59 17.30
N CYS A 16 -25.87 -5.57 16.82
CA CYS A 16 -24.59 -5.76 16.13
C CYS A 16 -23.64 -6.39 17.15
N GLY A 17 -23.61 -7.72 17.18
CA GLY A 17 -22.56 -8.45 17.84
C GLY A 17 -21.29 -8.16 17.05
N SER A 18 -20.38 -7.35 17.61
CA SER A 18 -19.00 -7.32 17.16
C SER A 18 -18.44 -8.72 17.35
N PHE A 19 -18.32 -9.49 16.27
CA PHE A 19 -17.51 -10.70 16.28
C PHE A 19 -16.07 -10.23 16.46
N ALA A 20 -15.58 -10.23 17.70
CA ALA A 20 -14.15 -10.16 17.92
C ALA A 20 -13.55 -11.39 17.23
N ALA A 21 -12.60 -11.19 16.33
CA ALA A 21 -11.89 -12.27 15.69
C ALA A 21 -11.26 -13.14 16.77
N GLU A 22 -11.49 -14.45 16.71
CA GLU A 22 -10.96 -15.38 17.70
C GLU A 22 -9.45 -15.48 17.50
N VAL A 23 -8.70 -15.05 18.52
CA VAL A 23 -7.23 -15.10 18.50
C VAL A 23 -6.78 -16.53 18.68
N THR A 24 -6.15 -17.10 17.65
CA THR A 24 -5.60 -18.46 17.66
C THR A 24 -4.09 -18.42 17.86
N LEU A 25 -3.61 -19.13 18.90
CA LEU A 25 -2.17 -19.28 19.14
C LEU A 25 -1.59 -20.37 18.22
N ARG A 26 -0.32 -20.23 17.90
CA ARG A 26 0.45 -21.28 17.23
C ARG A 26 0.70 -22.44 18.20
N ASP A 27 0.76 -23.66 17.70
CA ASP A 27 1.06 -24.85 18.51
C ASP A 27 2.48 -24.80 19.11
N ASP A 28 3.40 -24.15 18.41
CA ASP A 28 4.83 -24.02 18.76
C ASP A 28 5.18 -22.66 19.40
N HIS A 29 4.18 -21.89 19.89
CA HIS A 29 4.43 -20.57 20.46
C HIS A 29 5.33 -20.65 21.70
N PRO A 30 6.26 -19.67 21.88
CA PRO A 30 7.04 -19.57 23.10
C PRO A 30 6.16 -19.05 24.25
N THR A 31 6.53 -19.40 25.49
CA THR A 31 5.89 -18.81 26.69
C THR A 31 6.47 -17.45 27.03
N GLU A 32 7.74 -17.22 26.67
CA GLU A 32 8.46 -15.97 26.90
C GLU A 32 9.28 -15.61 25.66
N TYR A 33 9.42 -14.32 25.41
CA TYR A 33 10.22 -13.79 24.32
C TYR A 33 10.95 -12.53 24.74
N THR A 34 12.25 -12.45 24.45
CA THR A 34 13.04 -11.22 24.66
C THR A 34 13.13 -10.49 23.34
N VAL A 35 12.65 -9.25 23.32
CA VAL A 35 12.67 -8.37 22.13
C VAL A 35 14.11 -8.08 21.72
N VAL A 36 14.41 -8.25 20.45
CA VAL A 36 15.72 -7.96 19.86
C VAL A 36 15.65 -6.72 18.96
N GLU A 37 16.81 -6.15 18.67
CA GLU A 37 16.90 -5.03 17.73
C GLU A 37 16.49 -5.48 16.33
N GLY A 38 15.68 -4.66 15.65
CA GLY A 38 15.09 -4.98 14.35
C GLY A 38 13.76 -5.74 14.40
N ASP A 39 13.28 -6.14 15.60
CA ASP A 39 11.94 -6.70 15.72
C ASP A 39 10.87 -5.67 15.34
N THR A 40 9.76 -6.18 14.81
CA THR A 40 8.50 -5.44 14.62
C THR A 40 7.39 -6.10 15.43
N LEU A 41 6.32 -5.36 15.73
CA LEU A 41 5.16 -5.96 16.42
C LEU A 41 4.54 -7.11 15.61
N TRP A 42 4.54 -6.99 14.29
CA TRP A 42 4.13 -8.08 13.39
C TRP A 42 5.03 -9.31 13.53
N GLY A 43 6.36 -9.11 13.51
CA GLY A 43 7.33 -10.19 13.63
C GLY A 43 7.25 -10.90 14.99
N ILE A 44 7.03 -10.14 16.05
CA ILE A 44 6.79 -10.70 17.40
C ILE A 44 5.48 -11.48 17.41
N ALA A 45 4.37 -10.90 16.92
CA ALA A 45 3.08 -11.56 16.86
C ALA A 45 3.12 -12.88 16.10
N LYS A 46 3.83 -12.94 14.98
CA LYS A 46 4.01 -14.16 14.18
C LYS A 46 4.62 -15.33 14.95
N ARG A 47 5.33 -15.08 16.05
CA ARG A 47 5.88 -16.14 16.91
C ARG A 47 4.83 -16.75 17.84
N PHE A 48 3.77 -16.00 18.13
CA PHE A 48 2.72 -16.42 19.07
C PHE A 48 1.42 -16.78 18.36
N LEU A 49 1.07 -16.10 17.27
CA LEU A 49 -0.22 -16.18 16.60
C LEU A 49 -0.13 -16.88 15.25
N ASN A 50 -1.19 -17.60 14.90
CA ASN A 50 -1.41 -18.02 13.52
C ASN A 50 -1.74 -16.82 12.64
N ASP A 51 -2.42 -15.82 13.20
CA ASP A 51 -2.89 -14.61 12.55
C ASP A 51 -2.14 -13.37 13.08
N PRO A 52 -0.95 -13.04 12.54
CA PRO A 52 -0.10 -11.97 13.09
C PRO A 52 -0.77 -10.60 13.10
N TRP A 53 -1.73 -10.33 12.21
CA TRP A 53 -2.45 -9.05 12.18
C TRP A 53 -3.37 -8.83 13.39
N LEU A 54 -3.67 -9.89 14.15
CA LEU A 54 -4.43 -9.79 15.39
C LEU A 54 -3.56 -9.38 16.59
N TRP A 55 -2.32 -8.93 16.38
CA TRP A 55 -1.47 -8.48 17.46
C TRP A 55 -2.11 -7.39 18.34
N PRO A 56 -2.96 -6.46 17.84
CA PRO A 56 -3.60 -5.50 18.71
C PRO A 56 -4.49 -6.16 19.78
N GLU A 57 -5.13 -7.27 19.44
CA GLU A 57 -6.04 -7.98 20.34
C GLU A 57 -5.31 -8.60 21.53
N ILE A 58 -4.13 -9.20 21.33
CA ILE A 58 -3.35 -9.77 22.43
C ILE A 58 -2.63 -8.71 23.26
N TRP A 59 -2.55 -7.49 22.74
CA TRP A 59 -1.84 -6.38 23.38
C TRP A 59 -2.74 -5.49 24.23
N GLN A 60 -4.03 -5.43 23.96
CA GLN A 60 -5.01 -4.51 24.57
C GLN A 60 -5.19 -4.67 26.10
N ALA A 61 -4.78 -5.78 26.68
CA ALA A 61 -4.99 -6.02 28.12
C ALA A 61 -3.96 -5.36 29.04
N ASN A 62 -2.95 -4.72 28.50
CA ASN A 62 -1.92 -4.08 29.31
C ASN A 62 -2.27 -2.62 29.60
N SER A 63 -3.04 -2.37 30.65
CA SER A 63 -3.30 -1.01 31.15
C SER A 63 -2.00 -0.25 31.53
N GLN A 64 -0.89 -0.96 31.70
CA GLN A 64 0.43 -0.39 31.96
C GLN A 64 1.20 -0.04 30.68
N ILE A 65 0.81 -0.60 29.53
CA ILE A 65 1.34 -0.25 28.21
C ILE A 65 0.18 0.40 27.45
N ALA A 66 -0.13 1.62 27.79
CA ALA A 66 -1.14 2.43 27.10
C ALA A 66 -0.80 2.68 25.62
N ASN A 67 0.44 2.36 25.21
CA ASN A 67 0.92 2.51 23.85
C ASN A 67 1.84 1.33 23.50
N PRO A 68 1.50 0.45 22.56
CA PRO A 68 2.34 -0.65 22.10
C PRO A 68 3.69 -0.19 21.54
N HIS A 69 3.81 1.09 21.16
CA HIS A 69 5.06 1.71 20.75
C HIS A 69 6.10 1.88 21.89
N LEU A 70 5.78 1.46 23.13
CA LEU A 70 6.70 1.53 24.27
C LEU A 70 7.43 0.21 24.56
N ILE A 71 7.61 -0.64 23.55
CA ILE A 71 8.43 -1.85 23.63
C ILE A 71 9.80 -1.54 23.03
N TYR A 72 10.82 -1.98 23.74
CA TYR A 72 12.19 -1.70 23.36
C TYR A 72 13.01 -3.00 23.31
N PRO A 73 14.07 -3.05 22.50
CA PRO A 73 15.02 -4.16 22.55
C PRO A 73 15.50 -4.43 23.97
N GLY A 74 15.46 -5.71 24.37
CA GLY A 74 15.77 -6.17 25.72
C GLY A 74 14.57 -6.26 26.67
N ASP A 75 13.37 -5.85 26.26
CA ASP A 75 12.16 -6.11 27.03
C ASP A 75 11.77 -7.58 26.93
N GLN A 76 11.31 -8.16 28.02
CA GLN A 76 10.85 -9.54 28.07
C GLN A 76 9.30 -9.54 27.99
N LEU A 77 8.77 -10.29 27.05
CA LEU A 77 7.34 -10.49 26.84
C LEU A 77 6.97 -11.90 27.31
N SER A 78 5.91 -12.02 28.08
CA SER A 78 5.38 -13.30 28.58
C SER A 78 3.94 -13.46 28.14
N LEU A 79 3.58 -14.65 27.66
CA LEU A 79 2.20 -14.99 27.34
C LEU A 79 1.47 -15.40 28.63
N VAL A 80 0.40 -14.70 28.95
CA VAL A 80 -0.47 -14.99 30.09
C VAL A 80 -1.91 -15.11 29.64
N TYR A 81 -2.74 -15.78 30.43
CA TYR A 81 -4.18 -15.86 30.18
C TYR A 81 -4.92 -14.98 31.19
N ILE A 82 -5.66 -13.99 30.70
CA ILE A 82 -6.51 -13.11 31.49
C ILE A 82 -7.94 -13.32 31.01
N ASP A 83 -8.83 -13.72 31.92
CA ASP A 83 -10.23 -14.06 31.63
C ASP A 83 -10.39 -15.11 30.51
N GLY A 84 -9.44 -16.06 30.46
CA GLY A 84 -9.41 -17.12 29.45
C GLY A 84 -8.88 -16.68 28.06
N GLN A 85 -8.51 -15.41 27.89
CA GLN A 85 -7.96 -14.88 26.64
C GLN A 85 -6.42 -14.77 26.72
N PRO A 86 -5.69 -15.17 25.67
CA PRO A 86 -4.24 -15.02 25.63
C PRO A 86 -3.85 -13.54 25.53
N ARG A 87 -2.86 -13.14 26.35
CA ARG A 87 -2.37 -11.76 26.39
C ARG A 87 -0.85 -11.76 26.50
N LEU A 88 -0.19 -10.86 25.74
CA LEU A 88 1.24 -10.61 25.88
C LEU A 88 1.47 -9.49 26.92
N VAL A 89 2.20 -9.82 27.97
CA VAL A 89 2.50 -8.90 29.08
C VAL A 89 4.01 -8.63 29.08
N LYS A 90 4.37 -7.37 29.26
CA LYS A 90 5.77 -7.01 29.50
C LYS A 90 6.15 -7.48 30.91
N GLY A 91 7.01 -8.49 30.98
CA GLY A 91 7.49 -9.03 32.24
C GLY A 91 8.29 -7.98 33.03
N GLN A 92 7.96 -7.82 34.30
CA GLN A 92 8.92 -7.22 35.22
C GLN A 92 10.01 -8.27 35.46
N ARG A 93 11.27 -7.90 35.24
CA ARG A 93 12.38 -8.77 35.64
C ARG A 93 12.19 -9.17 37.10
N PRO A 94 12.13 -10.46 37.46
CA PRO A 94 12.16 -10.87 38.84
C PRO A 94 13.57 -10.56 39.35
N GLY A 95 13.73 -9.50 40.12
CA GLY A 95 15.02 -9.18 40.68
C GLY A 95 15.15 -7.71 41.07
N VAL A 96 14.94 -7.44 42.36
CA VAL A 96 15.41 -6.26 43.08
C VAL A 96 14.90 -4.91 42.54
N VAL A 97 13.83 -4.46 43.14
CA VAL A 97 13.47 -3.02 43.17
C VAL A 97 14.58 -2.29 43.95
N LYS A 98 15.69 -1.98 43.31
CA LYS A 98 16.58 -0.91 43.74
C LYS A 98 15.90 0.40 43.38
N LEU A 99 15.29 1.03 44.37
CA LEU A 99 14.88 2.43 44.34
C LEU A 99 16.13 3.32 44.17
N SER A 100 16.66 3.39 42.99
CA SER A 100 17.64 4.42 42.60
C SER A 100 17.07 5.12 41.40
N PRO A 101 17.02 6.45 41.33
CA PRO A 101 16.69 7.16 40.10
C PRO A 101 17.82 6.94 39.10
N LYS A 102 17.77 5.84 38.36
CA LYS A 102 18.58 5.70 37.14
C LYS A 102 17.80 6.46 36.08
N VAL A 103 18.32 7.63 35.74
CA VAL A 103 18.03 8.25 34.45
C VAL A 103 18.39 7.19 33.42
N ARG A 104 17.41 6.55 32.82
CA ARG A 104 17.61 5.74 31.64
C ARG A 104 17.90 6.74 30.51
N ASP A 105 19.08 6.73 29.98
CA ASP A 105 19.36 7.32 28.69
C ASP A 105 18.50 6.60 27.66
N ILE A 106 17.34 7.20 27.35
CA ILE A 106 16.38 6.71 26.36
C ILE A 106 16.79 7.22 24.95
N SER A 107 17.83 8.06 24.89
CA SER A 107 18.20 8.83 23.71
C SER A 107 18.65 8.01 22.49
N ASP A 108 19.00 6.71 22.62
CA ASP A 108 19.49 5.91 21.49
C ASP A 108 18.69 4.62 21.21
N ARG A 109 17.62 4.34 21.94
CA ARG A 109 16.81 3.13 21.68
C ARG A 109 15.51 3.52 21.00
N GLN A 110 15.40 3.18 19.73
CA GLN A 110 14.13 3.29 19.01
C GLN A 110 13.16 2.24 19.56
N ALA A 111 11.92 2.66 19.82
CA ALA A 111 10.83 1.74 20.17
C ALA A 111 10.55 0.81 19.00
N VAL A 112 10.08 -0.41 19.32
CA VAL A 112 9.60 -1.36 18.31
C VAL A 112 8.39 -0.76 17.60
N THR A 113 8.45 -0.64 16.29
CA THR A 113 7.35 -0.12 15.48
C THR A 113 6.41 -1.25 15.03
N ALA A 114 5.16 -0.92 14.73
CA ALA A 114 4.21 -1.88 14.15
C ALA A 114 4.75 -2.44 12.82
N ILE A 115 5.39 -1.58 12.04
CA ILE A 115 6.01 -1.87 10.75
C ILE A 115 7.34 -1.11 10.66
N PRO A 116 8.29 -1.55 9.83
CA PRO A 116 9.58 -0.88 9.64
C PRO A 116 9.37 0.43 8.88
N LEU A 117 9.21 1.55 9.59
CA LEU A 117 8.96 2.87 8.99
C LEU A 117 10.06 3.31 8.02
N ALA A 118 11.31 2.97 8.28
CA ALA A 118 12.44 3.30 7.42
C ALA A 118 12.28 2.77 5.98
N GLU A 119 11.65 1.60 5.82
CA GLU A 119 11.38 1.00 4.51
C GLU A 119 10.25 1.73 3.77
N LEU A 120 9.36 2.39 4.52
CA LEU A 120 8.19 3.07 3.98
C LEU A 120 8.41 4.55 3.70
N GLU A 121 9.38 5.17 4.37
CA GLU A 121 9.60 6.62 4.31
C GLU A 121 9.61 7.19 2.88
N PRO A 122 10.31 6.60 1.89
CA PRO A 122 10.30 7.09 0.51
C PRO A 122 8.89 7.09 -0.11
N PHE A 123 8.07 6.09 0.22
CA PHE A 123 6.69 5.97 -0.30
C PHE A 123 5.69 6.83 0.47
N LEU A 124 5.98 7.11 1.74
CA LEU A 124 5.14 7.97 2.56
C LEU A 124 5.35 9.45 2.17
N GLU A 125 6.59 9.87 1.95
CA GLU A 125 6.94 11.26 1.71
C GLU A 125 7.01 11.63 0.23
N GLN A 126 7.52 10.75 -0.60
CA GLN A 126 7.90 11.07 -1.97
C GLN A 126 6.83 10.68 -3.00
N ALA A 127 6.23 9.50 -2.90
CA ALA A 127 5.32 9.02 -3.91
C ALA A 127 3.86 9.41 -3.64
N ARG A 128 3.14 9.91 -4.66
CA ARG A 128 1.70 10.22 -4.63
C ARG A 128 1.02 9.66 -5.86
N VAL A 129 -0.28 9.34 -5.74
CA VAL A 129 -1.11 9.01 -6.89
C VAL A 129 -2.17 10.08 -7.05
N ILE A 130 -2.18 10.74 -8.21
CA ILE A 130 -3.14 11.78 -8.57
C ILE A 130 -4.16 11.26 -9.57
N SER A 131 -5.34 11.89 -9.61
CA SER A 131 -6.39 11.51 -10.55
C SER A 131 -6.02 11.84 -11.99
N PRO A 132 -6.60 11.17 -13.01
CA PRO A 132 -6.39 11.52 -14.41
C PRO A 132 -6.82 12.95 -14.76
N ALA A 133 -7.83 13.48 -14.06
CA ALA A 133 -8.29 14.84 -14.23
C ALA A 133 -7.23 15.84 -13.71
N ASP A 134 -6.72 15.58 -12.52
CA ASP A 134 -5.66 16.38 -11.93
C ASP A 134 -4.41 16.37 -12.80
N ALA A 135 -3.97 15.21 -13.26
CA ALA A 135 -2.78 15.07 -14.11
C ALA A 135 -2.81 15.95 -15.37
N LYS A 136 -4.01 16.17 -15.93
CA LYS A 136 -4.21 17.01 -17.14
C LYS A 136 -4.29 18.50 -16.85
N SER A 137 -4.77 18.88 -15.66
CA SER A 137 -5.09 20.27 -15.32
C SER A 137 -4.07 20.95 -14.42
N ARG A 138 -3.10 20.21 -13.88
CA ARG A 138 -2.10 20.76 -12.96
C ARG A 138 -1.14 21.73 -13.64
N PRO A 139 -0.74 22.79 -12.93
CA PRO A 139 0.36 23.63 -13.36
C PRO A 139 1.64 22.84 -13.50
N TYR A 140 2.52 23.27 -14.39
CA TYR A 140 3.76 22.57 -14.70
C TYR A 140 4.92 23.52 -14.94
N VAL A 141 6.13 23.03 -14.71
CA VAL A 141 7.39 23.76 -14.96
C VAL A 141 7.62 23.85 -16.46
N VAL A 142 7.84 25.05 -16.97
CA VAL A 142 8.17 25.30 -18.39
C VAL A 142 9.67 25.38 -18.59
N SER A 143 10.35 26.09 -17.68
CA SER A 143 11.78 26.37 -17.78
C SER A 143 12.37 26.57 -16.40
N VAL A 144 13.69 26.41 -16.34
CA VAL A 144 14.51 26.74 -15.18
C VAL A 144 15.34 27.97 -15.55
N GLU A 145 15.70 28.79 -14.56
CA GLU A 145 16.54 29.97 -14.73
C GLU A 145 17.84 29.65 -15.48
N ASP A 146 18.32 30.60 -16.30
CA ASP A 146 19.52 30.48 -17.16
C ASP A 146 19.44 29.43 -18.26
N HIS A 147 18.24 29.04 -18.70
CA HIS A 147 18.03 28.00 -19.73
C HIS A 147 18.71 26.68 -19.42
N GLN A 148 19.00 26.39 -18.16
CA GLN A 148 19.55 25.10 -17.74
C GLN A 148 18.47 24.02 -17.86
N LEU A 149 18.91 22.81 -18.21
CA LEU A 149 18.01 21.65 -18.30
C LEU A 149 17.49 21.21 -16.93
N TYR A 150 18.21 21.56 -15.87
CA TYR A 150 17.92 21.15 -14.49
C TYR A 150 18.08 22.33 -13.50
N GLY A 151 17.19 22.42 -12.53
CA GLY A 151 17.25 23.39 -11.41
C GLY A 151 17.39 22.68 -10.07
N HIS A 152 18.34 23.16 -9.27
CA HIS A 152 18.61 22.62 -7.93
C HIS A 152 18.74 23.80 -6.94
N GLY A 153 18.19 23.68 -5.75
CA GLY A 153 18.13 24.63 -4.64
C GLY A 153 18.45 26.11 -4.91
N ASP A 154 17.74 27.03 -4.32
CA ASP A 154 17.87 28.49 -4.45
C ASP A 154 17.77 29.07 -5.87
N ARG A 155 17.19 28.31 -6.80
CA ARG A 155 16.98 28.73 -8.19
C ARG A 155 15.51 29.03 -8.48
N VAL A 156 15.28 29.88 -9.48
CA VAL A 156 13.94 30.22 -9.93
C VAL A 156 13.52 29.27 -11.05
N VAL A 157 12.33 28.71 -10.92
CA VAL A 157 11.65 27.95 -11.97
C VAL A 157 10.43 28.71 -12.46
N TYR A 158 10.13 28.57 -13.74
CA TYR A 158 8.99 29.22 -14.38
C TYR A 158 7.86 28.23 -14.56
N VAL A 159 6.68 28.54 -14.02
CA VAL A 159 5.53 27.64 -13.93
C VAL A 159 4.36 28.20 -14.72
N ARG A 160 3.78 27.41 -15.61
CA ARG A 160 2.55 27.76 -16.33
C ARG A 160 1.30 27.20 -15.67
N GLY A 161 0.19 27.98 -15.80
CA GLY A 161 -1.12 27.60 -15.30
C GLY A 161 -1.24 27.68 -13.77
N LEU A 162 -0.28 28.30 -13.07
CA LEU A 162 -0.31 28.45 -11.63
C LEU A 162 -1.03 29.75 -11.24
N ASN A 163 -2.22 29.60 -10.65
CA ASN A 163 -2.94 30.71 -10.05
C ASN A 163 -2.63 30.78 -8.55
N ALA A 164 -1.60 31.57 -8.20
CA ALA A 164 -1.12 31.68 -6.82
C ALA A 164 -0.65 33.11 -6.52
N ARG A 165 -0.54 33.41 -5.23
CA ARG A 165 -0.01 34.70 -4.73
C ARG A 165 1.45 34.54 -4.34
N ALA A 166 2.19 35.65 -4.37
CA ALA A 166 3.54 35.69 -3.83
C ALA A 166 3.54 35.25 -2.35
N GLY A 167 4.49 34.40 -1.98
CA GLY A 167 4.61 33.79 -0.66
C GLY A 167 3.96 32.43 -0.48
N GLU A 168 3.07 31.99 -1.38
CA GLU A 168 2.48 30.66 -1.32
C GLU A 168 3.50 29.56 -1.68
N GLU A 169 3.39 28.42 -0.99
CA GLU A 169 4.29 27.28 -1.17
C GLU A 169 3.59 26.16 -1.93
N PHE A 170 4.38 25.46 -2.76
CA PHE A 170 3.93 24.34 -3.57
C PHE A 170 5.00 23.24 -3.60
N ASP A 171 4.54 22.00 -3.72
CA ASP A 171 5.39 20.87 -4.01
C ASP A 171 5.55 20.71 -5.53
N LEU A 172 6.77 20.40 -5.96
CA LEU A 172 7.06 20.00 -7.33
C LEU A 172 7.20 18.49 -7.37
N ALA A 173 6.56 17.86 -8.35
CA ALA A 173 6.53 16.43 -8.47
C ALA A 173 6.69 15.95 -9.92
N ARG A 174 7.45 14.91 -10.10
CA ARG A 174 7.70 14.28 -11.40
C ARG A 174 6.75 13.12 -11.63
N ALA A 175 6.15 13.11 -12.81
CA ALA A 175 5.37 11.99 -13.27
C ALA A 175 6.25 10.76 -13.54
N THR A 176 5.88 9.60 -12.98
CA THR A 176 6.62 8.35 -13.10
C THR A 176 5.82 7.28 -13.82
N TYR A 177 4.67 6.89 -13.31
CA TYR A 177 3.87 5.79 -13.85
C TYR A 177 2.40 6.17 -14.04
N VAL A 178 1.77 5.52 -15.00
CA VAL A 178 0.32 5.50 -15.19
C VAL A 178 -0.18 4.12 -14.81
N TYR A 179 -1.09 4.06 -13.84
CA TYR A 179 -1.73 2.84 -13.41
C TYR A 179 -3.03 2.62 -14.18
N ARG A 180 -3.15 1.45 -14.82
CA ARG A 180 -4.29 1.12 -15.68
C ARG A 180 -4.89 -0.24 -15.37
N GLU A 181 -6.21 -0.35 -15.52
CA GLU A 181 -6.91 -1.62 -15.59
C GLU A 181 -7.21 -1.93 -17.07
N LEU A 182 -6.60 -2.98 -17.60
CA LEU A 182 -6.81 -3.40 -18.98
C LEU A 182 -8.11 -4.17 -19.10
N PRO A 183 -9.05 -3.75 -19.97
CA PRO A 183 -10.28 -4.50 -20.19
C PRO A 183 -9.97 -5.88 -20.78
N LYS A 184 -10.92 -6.80 -20.60
CA LYS A 184 -10.85 -8.11 -21.25
C LYS A 184 -10.69 -7.92 -22.76
N ARG A 185 -9.63 -8.43 -23.32
CA ARG A 185 -9.24 -8.19 -24.71
C ARG A 185 -10.28 -8.66 -25.75
N MET A 186 -11.11 -9.67 -25.38
CA MET A 186 -12.16 -10.24 -26.21
C MET A 186 -13.37 -10.65 -25.37
N PRO A 187 -14.61 -10.53 -25.89
CA PRO A 187 -15.83 -10.88 -25.14
C PRO A 187 -15.86 -12.33 -24.62
N TRP A 188 -15.16 -13.22 -25.32
CA TRP A 188 -15.06 -14.66 -24.95
C TRP A 188 -13.89 -14.98 -24.03
N ASN A 189 -13.02 -14.00 -23.74
CA ASN A 189 -11.96 -14.20 -22.75
C ASN A 189 -12.55 -14.11 -21.34
N LYS A 190 -12.78 -15.26 -20.72
CA LYS A 190 -13.36 -15.36 -19.36
C LYS A 190 -12.38 -15.01 -18.24
N GLY A 191 -11.11 -14.71 -18.58
CA GLY A 191 -10.10 -14.30 -17.59
C GLY A 191 -10.46 -12.96 -16.92
N PRO A 192 -9.98 -12.71 -15.71
CA PRO A 192 -10.14 -11.42 -15.03
C PRO A 192 -9.44 -10.30 -15.80
N ALA A 193 -9.85 -9.05 -15.57
CA ALA A 193 -9.12 -7.89 -16.06
C ALA A 193 -7.71 -7.90 -15.49
N ARG A 194 -6.73 -7.49 -16.29
CA ARG A 194 -5.33 -7.37 -15.88
C ARG A 194 -5.03 -5.92 -15.51
N VAL A 195 -4.06 -5.73 -14.65
CA VAL A 195 -3.59 -4.40 -14.27
C VAL A 195 -2.14 -4.22 -14.71
N VAL A 196 -1.76 -3.00 -15.04
CA VAL A 196 -0.41 -2.65 -15.49
C VAL A 196 0.01 -1.29 -14.92
N ALA A 197 1.30 -1.13 -14.68
CA ALA A 197 1.96 0.14 -14.46
C ALA A 197 2.82 0.46 -15.69
N GLU A 198 2.57 1.58 -16.34
CA GLU A 198 3.29 2.01 -17.54
C GLU A 198 4.05 3.30 -17.22
N PRO A 199 5.33 3.44 -17.66
CA PRO A 199 6.04 4.71 -17.51
C PRO A 199 5.24 5.86 -18.14
N TRP A 200 5.08 6.95 -17.40
CA TRP A 200 4.41 8.14 -17.91
C TRP A 200 5.42 9.04 -18.62
N ASP A 201 5.30 9.14 -19.93
CA ASP A 201 6.07 10.08 -20.72
C ASP A 201 5.23 11.31 -21.08
N SER A 202 5.52 12.40 -20.39
CA SER A 202 4.88 13.69 -20.68
C SER A 202 5.40 14.36 -21.97
N SER A 203 6.52 13.89 -22.53
CA SER A 203 7.18 14.54 -23.67
C SER A 203 6.58 14.15 -25.02
N GLY A 204 5.74 13.12 -25.08
CA GLY A 204 5.21 12.61 -26.35
C GLY A 204 6.27 12.05 -27.32
N ALA A 205 7.52 11.97 -26.89
CA ALA A 205 8.62 11.49 -27.72
C ALA A 205 8.49 9.98 -27.95
N LEU A 206 8.47 9.60 -29.23
CA LEU A 206 8.49 8.21 -29.67
C LEU A 206 9.87 7.61 -29.38
N THR A 207 10.03 6.97 -28.24
CA THR A 207 11.17 6.08 -27.99
C THR A 207 10.89 4.71 -28.60
N PHE A 208 11.88 4.14 -29.30
CA PHE A 208 11.72 2.90 -30.07
C PHE A 208 11.15 1.72 -29.28
N GLY A 209 11.38 1.66 -27.97
CA GLY A 209 10.80 0.67 -27.06
C GLY A 209 9.30 0.84 -26.77
N LYS A 210 8.74 2.02 -27.02
CA LYS A 210 7.32 2.36 -26.75
C LYS A 210 6.40 2.12 -27.95
N LEU A 211 6.94 1.86 -29.14
CA LEU A 211 6.13 1.64 -30.34
C LEU A 211 5.13 0.49 -30.16
N TRP A 212 5.55 -0.58 -29.49
CA TRP A 212 4.68 -1.72 -29.19
C TRP A 212 3.66 -1.44 -28.09
N THR A 213 4.02 -0.66 -27.09
CA THR A 213 3.09 -0.19 -26.06
C THR A 213 2.05 0.76 -26.66
N GLN A 214 2.46 1.66 -27.52
CA GLN A 214 1.56 2.59 -28.21
C GLN A 214 0.63 1.90 -29.21
N LEU A 215 1.06 0.86 -29.91
CA LEU A 215 0.19 0.07 -30.81
C LEU A 215 -0.88 -0.73 -30.03
N THR A 216 -0.64 -1.05 -28.78
CA THR A 216 -1.66 -1.63 -27.88
C THR A 216 -2.53 -0.56 -27.23
N ASP A 217 -2.02 0.65 -27.03
CA ASP A 217 -2.63 1.75 -26.28
C ASP A 217 -3.68 2.55 -27.06
N TRP A 218 -3.54 2.65 -28.40
CA TRP A 218 -4.48 3.45 -29.19
C TRP A 218 -5.95 2.98 -29.11
N ARG A 219 -6.20 1.77 -28.60
CA ARG A 219 -7.52 1.22 -28.35
C ARG A 219 -8.03 1.41 -26.92
N SER A 220 -7.19 1.86 -25.97
CA SER A 220 -7.52 1.95 -24.55
C SER A 220 -7.40 3.37 -23.97
N GLU A 221 -7.35 4.40 -24.80
CA GLU A 221 -7.27 5.82 -24.38
C GLU A 221 -8.51 6.33 -23.62
N LYS A 222 -9.45 5.45 -23.27
CA LYS A 222 -10.55 5.84 -22.41
C LYS A 222 -10.01 6.09 -21.01
N SER A 223 -10.15 7.33 -20.54
CA SER A 223 -9.74 7.77 -19.20
C SER A 223 -10.39 6.96 -18.07
N GLU A 224 -11.47 6.27 -18.36
CA GLU A 224 -12.18 5.38 -17.44
C GLU A 224 -11.37 4.16 -16.98
N HIS A 225 -10.36 3.73 -17.77
CA HIS A 225 -9.48 2.62 -17.43
C HIS A 225 -8.21 3.05 -16.69
N ILE A 226 -7.96 4.35 -16.56
CA ILE A 226 -6.83 4.87 -15.78
C ILE A 226 -7.24 4.92 -14.31
N LEU A 227 -6.48 4.21 -13.49
CA LEU A 227 -6.65 4.20 -12.03
C LEU A 227 -6.03 5.45 -11.41
N GLY A 228 -4.88 5.88 -11.90
CA GLY A 228 -4.18 7.07 -11.42
C GLY A 228 -2.83 7.27 -12.10
N HIS A 229 -2.25 8.42 -11.80
CA HIS A 229 -0.89 8.80 -12.23
C HIS A 229 -0.01 8.90 -10.99
N GLU A 230 1.04 8.11 -10.94
CA GLU A 230 2.05 8.23 -9.90
C GLU A 230 2.94 9.43 -10.18
N VAL A 231 3.21 10.19 -9.15
CA VAL A 231 4.15 11.29 -9.17
C VAL A 231 5.08 11.18 -7.97
N VAL A 232 6.35 11.48 -8.16
CA VAL A 232 7.36 11.47 -7.11
C VAL A 232 7.75 12.91 -6.78
N TRP A 233 7.82 13.23 -5.49
CA TRP A 233 8.23 14.53 -5.01
C TRP A 233 9.66 14.85 -5.44
N VAL A 234 9.85 16.04 -6.01
CA VAL A 234 11.15 16.54 -6.48
C VAL A 234 11.67 17.61 -5.55
N GLY A 235 10.78 18.47 -5.08
CA GLY A 235 11.17 19.58 -4.21
C GLY A 235 10.00 20.45 -3.82
N ARG A 236 10.28 21.46 -3.02
CA ARG A 236 9.33 22.50 -2.60
C ARG A 236 9.82 23.87 -3.01
N GLY A 237 8.91 24.69 -3.50
CA GLY A 237 9.21 26.06 -3.88
C GLY A 237 8.17 27.04 -3.37
N ARG A 238 8.57 28.31 -3.30
CA ARG A 238 7.73 29.46 -2.90
C ARG A 238 7.55 30.40 -4.07
N VAL A 239 6.33 30.82 -4.33
CA VAL A 239 6.02 31.82 -5.35
C VAL A 239 6.64 33.16 -4.97
N ILE A 240 7.52 33.71 -5.82
CA ILE A 240 8.14 35.02 -5.64
C ILE A 240 7.47 36.09 -6.51
N ALA A 241 6.94 35.71 -7.68
CA ALA A 241 6.16 36.57 -8.53
C ALA A 241 5.00 35.80 -9.16
N ALA A 242 3.78 36.37 -9.05
CA ALA A 242 2.60 35.84 -9.72
C ALA A 242 2.62 36.21 -11.22
N GLY A 243 2.00 35.39 -12.05
CA GLY A 243 1.92 35.61 -13.50
C GLY A 243 1.72 34.28 -14.24
N ASP A 244 1.75 34.34 -15.56
CA ASP A 244 1.81 33.14 -16.42
C ASP A 244 2.86 33.33 -17.50
N PRO A 245 4.09 32.82 -17.29
CA PRO A 245 4.51 31.94 -16.21
C PRO A 245 4.70 32.67 -14.86
N ALA A 246 4.36 31.98 -13.77
CA ALA A 246 4.69 32.38 -12.41
C ALA A 246 6.16 32.04 -12.12
N GLN A 247 6.80 32.82 -11.22
CA GLN A 247 8.16 32.54 -10.78
C GLN A 247 8.13 31.90 -9.39
N VAL A 248 8.76 30.74 -9.26
CA VAL A 248 8.82 29.95 -8.04
C VAL A 248 10.28 29.73 -7.65
N LEU A 249 10.65 30.20 -6.46
CA LEU A 249 11.97 30.00 -5.88
C LEU A 249 12.02 28.63 -5.19
N MET A 250 12.93 27.77 -5.60
CA MET A 250 13.17 26.47 -4.98
C MET A 250 13.79 26.67 -3.60
N GLN A 251 13.24 26.01 -2.58
CA GLN A 251 13.69 26.08 -1.20
C GLN A 251 14.36 24.76 -0.75
N HIS A 252 13.69 23.64 -1.02
CA HIS A 252 14.15 22.31 -0.66
C HIS A 252 13.90 21.38 -1.84
N GLY A 253 14.83 20.49 -2.11
CA GLY A 253 14.67 19.49 -3.16
C GLY A 253 15.59 18.30 -2.93
N GLY A 254 15.07 17.10 -3.23
CA GLY A 254 15.83 15.86 -3.27
C GLY A 254 16.40 15.56 -4.66
N GLU A 255 15.72 16.05 -5.71
CA GLU A 255 16.11 15.86 -7.11
C GLU A 255 16.12 17.18 -7.88
N GLU A 256 16.77 17.14 -9.04
CA GLU A 256 16.77 18.27 -9.97
C GLU A 256 15.41 18.47 -10.64
N VAL A 257 14.90 19.70 -10.62
CA VAL A 257 13.66 20.09 -11.30
C VAL A 257 13.87 20.14 -12.80
N LYS A 258 12.90 19.65 -13.57
CA LYS A 258 12.90 19.64 -15.04
C LYS A 258 11.64 20.25 -15.62
N ALA A 259 11.72 20.72 -16.86
CA ALA A 259 10.52 21.06 -17.61
C ALA A 259 9.58 19.85 -17.70
N GLY A 260 8.29 20.08 -17.45
CA GLY A 260 7.27 19.04 -17.36
C GLY A 260 6.98 18.53 -15.94
N ASP A 261 7.78 18.85 -14.93
CA ASP A 261 7.46 18.55 -13.54
C ASP A 261 6.18 19.30 -13.14
N LEU A 262 5.28 18.63 -12.42
CA LEU A 262 3.98 19.17 -12.01
C LEU A 262 4.09 19.94 -10.70
N VAL A 263 3.19 20.91 -10.54
CA VAL A 263 3.09 21.70 -9.32
C VAL A 263 1.82 21.32 -8.57
N LEU A 264 1.99 20.89 -7.32
CA LEU A 264 0.94 20.35 -6.47
C LEU A 264 0.81 21.18 -5.18
N PRO A 265 -0.37 21.23 -4.56
CA PRO A 265 -0.49 21.76 -3.21
C PRO A 265 0.42 20.97 -2.25
N PRO A 266 1.02 21.66 -1.25
CA PRO A 266 1.85 20.99 -0.26
C PRO A 266 1.01 20.00 0.57
N GLU A 267 1.52 18.79 0.74
CA GLU A 267 0.91 17.79 1.61
C GLU A 267 1.35 18.05 3.06
N ARG A 268 0.38 18.29 3.95
CA ARG A 268 0.64 18.72 5.34
C ARG A 268 0.52 17.56 6.29
N ALA A 269 0.90 16.57 6.33
CA ALA A 269 0.81 15.34 7.13
C ALA A 269 0.44 14.17 6.24
N PRO A 270 1.41 13.67 5.52
CA PRO A 270 1.13 12.66 4.50
C PRO A 270 0.70 11.30 5.06
N TYR A 271 0.94 11.04 6.34
CA TYR A 271 0.67 9.70 6.90
C TYR A 271 0.39 9.70 8.41
N ASP A 272 -0.34 8.68 8.84
CA ASP A 272 -0.51 8.37 10.24
C ASP A 272 0.75 7.62 10.74
N SER A 273 1.27 8.02 11.90
CA SER A 273 2.45 7.38 12.49
C SER A 273 2.14 6.03 13.13
N SER A 274 0.88 5.68 13.29
CA SER A 274 0.44 4.44 13.90
C SER A 274 -0.50 3.65 13.00
N TYR A 275 -0.03 2.54 12.47
CA TYR A 275 -0.84 1.60 11.71
C TYR A 275 -1.27 0.43 12.60
N SER A 276 -2.59 0.30 12.81
CA SER A 276 -3.18 -0.85 13.48
C SER A 276 -3.71 -1.82 12.43
N PRO A 277 -3.11 -3.01 12.27
CA PRO A 277 -3.60 -3.97 11.31
C PRO A 277 -4.98 -4.49 11.72
N HIS A 278 -5.83 -4.67 10.72
CA HIS A 278 -7.18 -5.21 10.88
C HIS A 278 -7.66 -5.87 9.60
N GLU A 279 -8.65 -6.73 9.73
CA GLU A 279 -9.29 -7.34 8.57
C GLU A 279 -10.17 -6.32 7.84
N PRO A 280 -10.24 -6.39 6.48
CA PRO A 280 -11.16 -5.59 5.71
C PRO A 280 -12.60 -6.08 5.91
N GLU A 281 -13.57 -5.17 5.97
CA GLU A 281 -15.00 -5.56 5.97
C GLU A 281 -15.39 -6.35 4.72
N SER A 282 -14.78 -6.03 3.60
CA SER A 282 -14.94 -6.73 2.33
C SER A 282 -13.72 -6.53 1.45
N VAL A 283 -13.45 -7.50 0.58
CA VAL A 283 -12.39 -7.36 -0.44
C VAL A 283 -13.02 -6.91 -1.74
N PRO A 284 -12.57 -5.78 -2.29
CA PRO A 284 -13.07 -5.28 -3.57
C PRO A 284 -12.84 -6.27 -4.71
N ASP A 285 -13.81 -6.35 -5.63
CA ASP A 285 -13.71 -7.21 -6.80
C ASP A 285 -12.46 -6.90 -7.64
N ASN A 286 -11.77 -7.95 -8.06
CA ASN A 286 -10.58 -7.86 -8.91
C ASN A 286 -9.46 -6.99 -8.34
N MET A 287 -9.31 -6.94 -7.02
CA MET A 287 -8.17 -6.27 -6.37
C MET A 287 -6.89 -7.05 -6.63
N ARG A 288 -5.85 -6.37 -7.16
CA ARG A 288 -4.61 -6.97 -7.63
C ARG A 288 -3.40 -6.13 -7.32
N VAL A 289 -2.24 -6.78 -7.31
CA VAL A 289 -0.93 -6.10 -7.29
C VAL A 289 -0.70 -5.45 -8.66
N LEU A 290 -0.55 -4.13 -8.66
CA LEU A 290 -0.33 -3.27 -9.82
C LEU A 290 1.14 -3.15 -10.20
N ALA A 291 1.96 -2.87 -9.19
CA ALA A 291 3.38 -2.66 -9.31
C ALA A 291 4.10 -3.16 -8.06
N VAL A 292 5.37 -3.43 -8.19
CA VAL A 292 6.26 -3.83 -7.10
C VAL A 292 7.44 -2.87 -7.06
N SER A 293 7.83 -2.42 -5.86
CA SER A 293 9.01 -1.57 -5.70
C SER A 293 10.29 -2.38 -5.89
N ASP A 294 11.32 -1.74 -6.45
CA ASP A 294 12.68 -2.25 -6.61
C ASP A 294 12.82 -3.62 -7.31
N GLY A 295 11.71 -4.24 -7.67
CA GLY A 295 11.68 -5.51 -8.39
C GLY A 295 11.19 -5.32 -9.83
N ILE A 296 11.93 -5.83 -10.80
CA ILE A 296 11.49 -5.73 -12.21
C ILE A 296 10.18 -6.47 -12.42
N PHE A 297 9.90 -7.56 -11.66
CA PHE A 297 8.66 -8.34 -11.77
C PHE A 297 8.22 -9.04 -10.48
N ARG A 298 9.04 -9.09 -9.43
CA ARG A 298 8.79 -9.88 -8.22
C ARG A 298 9.26 -9.14 -6.97
N SER A 299 8.52 -9.30 -5.89
CA SER A 299 8.78 -8.66 -4.61
C SER A 299 8.67 -9.64 -3.46
N GLY A 300 9.48 -9.43 -2.42
CA GLY A 300 9.52 -10.21 -1.20
C GLY A 300 9.02 -9.45 0.04
N PRO A 301 9.18 -10.04 1.24
CA PRO A 301 8.83 -9.38 2.49
C PRO A 301 9.52 -8.02 2.66
N LEU A 302 8.83 -7.08 3.28
CA LEU A 302 9.24 -5.69 3.52
C LEU A 302 9.38 -4.82 2.26
N MET A 303 8.90 -5.29 1.10
CA MET A 303 8.85 -4.49 -0.11
C MET A 303 7.47 -3.87 -0.30
N VAL A 304 7.42 -2.69 -0.91
CA VAL A 304 6.18 -1.96 -1.17
C VAL A 304 5.57 -2.41 -2.49
N VAL A 305 4.26 -2.53 -2.51
CA VAL A 305 3.46 -2.84 -3.70
C VAL A 305 2.35 -1.82 -3.89
N ALA A 306 2.07 -1.48 -5.14
CA ALA A 306 0.86 -0.73 -5.49
C ALA A 306 -0.30 -1.70 -5.73
N LEU A 307 -1.49 -1.35 -5.26
CA LEU A 307 -2.71 -2.15 -5.33
C LEU A 307 -3.77 -1.44 -6.17
N SER A 308 -4.55 -2.18 -6.94
CA SER A 308 -5.47 -1.67 -7.96
C SER A 308 -6.82 -1.19 -7.41
N ARG A 309 -6.95 -0.98 -6.12
CA ARG A 309 -8.16 -0.46 -5.45
C ARG A 309 -7.74 0.54 -4.37
N GLY A 310 -8.63 1.48 -4.09
CA GLY A 310 -8.38 2.57 -3.16
C GLY A 310 -9.59 2.93 -2.30
N ALA A 311 -9.59 4.14 -1.76
CA ALA A 311 -10.63 4.61 -0.85
C ALA A 311 -12.04 4.53 -1.45
N ARG A 312 -12.17 4.77 -2.77
CA ARG A 312 -13.45 4.65 -3.47
C ARG A 312 -14.03 3.23 -3.41
N ASP A 313 -13.16 2.23 -3.32
CA ASP A 313 -13.53 0.82 -3.29
C ASP A 313 -13.60 0.26 -1.85
N GLY A 314 -13.51 1.12 -0.82
CA GLY A 314 -13.57 0.75 0.60
C GLY A 314 -12.23 0.30 1.19
N VAL A 315 -11.12 0.53 0.48
CA VAL A 315 -9.77 0.24 1.01
C VAL A 315 -9.35 1.35 1.97
N ALA A 316 -8.85 0.96 3.14
CA ALA A 316 -8.37 1.87 4.18
C ALA A 316 -6.99 1.46 4.70
N ASN A 317 -6.28 2.42 5.33
CA ASN A 317 -5.00 2.15 5.95
C ASN A 317 -5.15 1.17 7.12
N GLY A 318 -4.22 0.24 7.27
CA GLY A 318 -4.23 -0.81 8.27
C GLY A 318 -4.89 -2.13 7.80
N GLN A 319 -5.68 -2.11 6.73
CA GLN A 319 -6.28 -3.34 6.21
C GLN A 319 -5.24 -4.34 5.73
N VAL A 320 -5.43 -5.60 6.10
CA VAL A 320 -4.55 -6.71 5.74
C VAL A 320 -5.25 -7.63 4.74
N PHE A 321 -4.53 -8.04 3.71
CA PHE A 321 -5.00 -8.98 2.68
C PHE A 321 -4.02 -10.12 2.50
N SER A 322 -4.53 -11.31 2.20
CA SER A 322 -3.72 -12.42 1.70
C SER A 322 -3.47 -12.26 0.20
N ILE A 323 -2.24 -12.51 -0.23
CA ILE A 323 -1.81 -12.44 -1.62
C ILE A 323 -1.77 -13.84 -2.20
N PHE A 324 -2.33 -14.01 -3.39
CA PHE A 324 -2.33 -15.28 -4.12
C PHE A 324 -1.79 -15.10 -5.54
N ALA A 325 -0.98 -16.05 -6.00
CA ALA A 325 -0.70 -16.18 -7.42
C ALA A 325 -2.01 -16.46 -8.17
N PRO A 326 -2.25 -15.78 -9.32
CA PRO A 326 -3.50 -15.98 -10.05
C PRO A 326 -3.57 -17.39 -10.64
N GLU A 327 -4.78 -17.89 -10.81
CA GLU A 327 -5.02 -19.12 -11.59
C GLU A 327 -4.27 -19.08 -12.92
N ARG A 328 -3.54 -20.13 -13.22
CA ARG A 328 -2.74 -20.25 -14.43
C ARG A 328 -3.18 -21.44 -15.26
N GLN A 329 -3.51 -21.20 -16.50
CA GLN A 329 -3.77 -22.28 -17.45
C GLN A 329 -2.45 -22.81 -18.02
N ILE A 330 -2.21 -24.08 -17.82
CA ILE A 330 -1.10 -24.82 -18.41
C ILE A 330 -1.63 -25.86 -19.39
N ARG A 331 -0.77 -26.29 -20.32
CA ARG A 331 -1.08 -27.43 -21.17
C ARG A 331 -0.74 -28.71 -20.44
N ASP A 332 -1.65 -29.68 -20.43
CA ASP A 332 -1.39 -31.05 -20.00
C ASP A 332 -0.57 -31.77 -21.07
N THR A 333 0.75 -31.68 -20.94
CA THR A 333 1.69 -32.32 -21.87
C THR A 333 1.77 -33.85 -21.69
N VAL A 334 1.28 -34.38 -20.56
CA VAL A 334 1.29 -35.82 -20.30
C VAL A 334 0.18 -36.52 -21.09
N LYS A 335 -1.04 -36.01 -21.00
CA LYS A 335 -2.19 -36.51 -21.72
C LYS A 335 -2.24 -36.07 -23.19
N HIS A 336 -1.66 -34.94 -23.47
CA HIS A 336 -1.64 -34.27 -24.78
C HIS A 336 -0.22 -33.86 -25.16
N PRO A 337 0.64 -34.82 -25.60
CA PRO A 337 2.02 -34.54 -25.97
C PRO A 337 2.15 -33.46 -27.06
N GLU A 338 3.31 -32.85 -27.17
CA GLU A 338 3.59 -31.92 -28.28
C GLU A 338 3.57 -32.66 -29.59
N GLY A 339 2.85 -32.12 -30.60
CA GLY A 339 2.67 -32.77 -31.91
C GLY A 339 1.45 -33.67 -32.06
N ASP A 340 0.65 -33.87 -30.99
CA ASP A 340 -0.62 -34.61 -31.13
C ASP A 340 -1.63 -33.79 -31.97
N ILE A 341 -1.87 -34.23 -33.19
CA ILE A 341 -2.79 -33.61 -34.15
C ILE A 341 -4.20 -33.45 -33.60
N ARG A 342 -4.64 -34.32 -32.68
CA ARG A 342 -5.97 -34.29 -32.06
C ARG A 342 -6.15 -33.03 -31.20
N THR A 343 -5.08 -32.53 -30.61
CA THR A 343 -5.11 -31.29 -29.81
C THR A 343 -5.20 -30.03 -30.65
N ALA A 344 -4.83 -30.08 -31.92
CA ALA A 344 -5.00 -28.94 -32.85
C ALA A 344 -6.48 -28.63 -33.08
N PHE A 345 -7.36 -29.64 -33.05
CA PHE A 345 -8.80 -29.48 -33.23
C PHE A 345 -9.57 -29.20 -31.94
N THR A 346 -8.99 -29.52 -30.77
CA THR A 346 -9.64 -29.30 -29.46
C THR A 346 -8.65 -28.76 -28.43
N PRO A 347 -8.08 -27.55 -28.63
CA PRO A 347 -7.04 -27.01 -27.75
C PRO A 347 -7.51 -26.76 -26.32
N SER A 348 -8.81 -26.61 -26.11
CA SER A 348 -9.40 -26.42 -24.78
C SER A 348 -9.33 -27.68 -23.90
N LYS A 349 -9.35 -28.85 -24.48
CA LYS A 349 -9.27 -30.16 -23.74
C LYS A 349 -7.87 -30.45 -23.19
N ALA A 350 -6.85 -29.82 -23.78
CA ALA A 350 -5.47 -29.97 -23.34
C ALA A 350 -5.06 -28.92 -22.27
N LYS A 351 -5.96 -28.05 -21.83
CA LYS A 351 -5.68 -27.03 -20.85
C LYS A 351 -6.16 -27.47 -19.47
N VAL A 352 -5.26 -27.35 -18.49
CA VAL A 352 -5.55 -27.55 -17.06
C VAL A 352 -5.36 -26.21 -16.36
N THR A 353 -6.32 -25.84 -15.53
CA THR A 353 -6.21 -24.64 -14.70
C THR A 353 -5.60 -25.04 -13.36
N LEU A 354 -4.44 -24.48 -13.05
CA LEU A 354 -3.84 -24.59 -11.72
C LEU A 354 -4.56 -23.63 -10.78
N PRO A 355 -4.84 -24.05 -9.53
CA PRO A 355 -5.49 -23.19 -8.54
C PRO A 355 -4.62 -22.01 -8.14
N GLU A 356 -5.24 -21.05 -7.48
CA GLU A 356 -4.53 -19.95 -6.80
C GLU A 356 -3.61 -20.52 -5.72
N GLU A 357 -2.37 -20.05 -5.66
CA GLU A 357 -1.38 -20.43 -4.65
C GLU A 357 -1.13 -19.25 -3.70
N TYR A 358 -1.16 -19.51 -2.39
CA TYR A 358 -0.85 -18.51 -1.38
C TYR A 358 0.61 -18.05 -1.47
N LEU A 359 0.83 -16.73 -1.39
CA LEU A 359 2.16 -16.11 -1.47
C LEU A 359 2.57 -15.44 -0.16
N GLY A 360 1.66 -14.78 0.55
CA GLY A 360 1.95 -14.02 1.77
C GLY A 360 0.85 -13.04 2.13
N HIS A 361 1.16 -12.08 3.01
CA HIS A 361 0.25 -11.02 3.42
C HIS A 361 0.77 -9.65 3.03
N VAL A 362 -0.15 -8.74 2.74
CA VAL A 362 0.12 -7.31 2.52
C VAL A 362 -0.75 -6.48 3.45
N MET A 363 -0.17 -5.45 4.06
CA MET A 363 -0.90 -4.45 4.85
C MET A 363 -0.89 -3.11 4.12
N VAL A 364 -2.05 -2.51 3.98
CA VAL A 364 -2.21 -1.18 3.38
C VAL A 364 -1.73 -0.12 4.36
N PHE A 365 -0.83 0.75 3.92
CA PHE A 365 -0.33 1.86 4.73
C PHE A 365 -0.66 3.24 4.14
N ARG A 366 -1.01 3.31 2.85
CA ARG A 366 -1.40 4.57 2.21
C ARG A 366 -2.46 4.33 1.16
N THR A 367 -3.55 5.08 1.25
CA THR A 367 -4.71 4.92 0.37
C THR A 367 -4.97 6.20 -0.42
N PHE A 368 -5.15 6.05 -1.74
CA PHE A 368 -5.58 7.08 -2.68
C PHE A 368 -6.99 6.75 -3.18
N GLU A 369 -7.54 7.56 -4.09
CA GLU A 369 -8.90 7.37 -4.56
C GLU A 369 -9.16 5.97 -5.16
N LYS A 370 -8.29 5.50 -6.08
CA LYS A 370 -8.46 4.23 -6.82
C LYS A 370 -7.29 3.26 -6.68
N VAL A 371 -6.24 3.66 -5.99
CA VAL A 371 -5.00 2.92 -5.79
C VAL A 371 -4.65 2.99 -4.32
N SER A 372 -3.97 1.99 -3.80
CA SER A 372 -3.37 2.04 -2.48
C SER A 372 -1.96 1.46 -2.51
N TYR A 373 -1.15 1.82 -1.52
CA TYR A 373 0.16 1.22 -1.31
C TYR A 373 0.10 0.29 -0.11
N GLY A 374 0.68 -0.87 -0.27
CA GLY A 374 0.79 -1.89 0.76
C GLY A 374 2.23 -2.35 0.96
N LEU A 375 2.54 -2.73 2.18
CA LEU A 375 3.78 -3.38 2.55
C LEU A 375 3.56 -4.89 2.61
N ILE A 376 4.41 -5.68 1.95
CA ILE A 376 4.42 -7.13 2.09
C ILE A 376 4.96 -7.47 3.48
N MET A 377 4.08 -7.96 4.36
CA MET A 377 4.42 -8.22 5.75
C MET A 377 5.18 -9.53 5.93
N ASP A 378 4.78 -10.52 5.17
CA ASP A 378 5.42 -11.84 5.11
C ASP A 378 5.18 -12.50 3.76
N GLY A 379 5.92 -13.56 3.48
CA GLY A 379 5.73 -14.30 2.24
C GLY A 379 6.52 -15.60 2.24
N ILE A 380 5.93 -16.61 1.60
CA ILE A 380 6.57 -17.91 1.35
C ILE A 380 7.13 -18.01 -0.07
N ARG A 381 6.66 -17.14 -0.96
CA ARG A 381 7.10 -17.03 -2.36
C ARG A 381 7.07 -15.58 -2.82
N PRO A 382 7.84 -15.21 -3.86
CA PRO A 382 7.82 -13.86 -4.41
C PRO A 382 6.45 -13.46 -4.94
N VAL A 383 6.03 -12.23 -4.64
CA VAL A 383 4.80 -11.62 -5.15
C VAL A 383 5.05 -11.08 -6.55
N GLU A 384 4.12 -11.32 -7.45
CA GLU A 384 4.18 -10.90 -8.85
C GLU A 384 3.09 -9.87 -9.18
N ILE A 385 3.32 -9.07 -10.21
CA ILE A 385 2.28 -8.20 -10.78
C ILE A 385 1.09 -9.05 -11.22
N ASN A 386 -0.13 -8.55 -11.00
CA ASN A 386 -1.40 -9.25 -11.17
C ASN A 386 -1.71 -10.36 -10.15
N SER A 387 -0.91 -10.55 -9.09
CA SER A 387 -1.30 -11.36 -7.94
C SER A 387 -2.64 -10.87 -7.39
N VAL A 388 -3.47 -11.79 -6.93
CA VAL A 388 -4.85 -11.55 -6.49
C VAL A 388 -4.88 -11.34 -4.99
N LEU A 389 -5.71 -10.42 -4.52
CA LEU A 389 -5.90 -10.18 -3.10
C LEU A 389 -7.22 -10.81 -2.63
N ARG A 390 -7.16 -11.41 -1.45
CA ARG A 390 -8.25 -12.11 -0.79
C ARG A 390 -8.34 -11.68 0.68
N PRO A 391 -9.44 -11.98 1.38
CA PRO A 391 -9.47 -11.82 2.83
C PRO A 391 -8.27 -12.51 3.48
N PRO A 392 -7.73 -11.97 4.59
CA PRO A 392 -6.62 -12.61 5.27
C PRO A 392 -7.05 -14.01 5.75
N ARG A 393 -6.15 -14.97 5.63
CA ARG A 393 -6.36 -16.36 6.07
C ARG A 393 -5.23 -16.76 6.99
N SER A 394 -5.58 -17.50 8.03
CA SER A 394 -4.62 -18.23 8.88
C SER A 394 -3.75 -19.13 7.99
N THR A 395 -2.46 -19.14 8.22
CA THR A 395 -1.49 -20.00 7.51
C THR A 395 -1.30 -21.33 8.20
#